data_6b5e2c7d882ec9f9715ddd06bb0bf34f
#
_entry.id   6b5e2c7d882ec9f9715ddd06bb0bf34f
#
_cell.length_a   1.000
_cell.length_b   1.000
_cell.length_c   1.000
_cell.angle_alpha   90.00
_cell.angle_beta   90.00
_cell.angle_gamma   90.00
#
_symmetry.space_group_name_H-M   'P 1'
#
loop_
_entity.id
_entity.type
_entity.pdbx_description
1 polymer ?
#
loop_
_entity_poly.entity_id
_entity_poly.type
_entity_poly.pdbx_seq_one_letter_code
_entity_poly.pdbx_strand_id
1 'polypeptide(L)'
;MLKEISVPCSLVRDGEFQVMEQCTRIRGADALTYLDREKFLPALGDLNISCVICKPEFAGKIPEHIRGIIFSDDPKLIFFLLHNAVGTFVENVPTKIDSSARISPLAYVAPYNVIIGPRSIIGPFVMVGEGTEIQEDVHIHEGCTIGAQGFTSVRNGDAMFLAKDLGKVRIERGVEICAHCDVARGTLLLDTTVLGAYTKLDAKVHIGHGSVLGKRVLVPSGAHIAGNCVVGDDVWIGVNATVSNRIKIGEGARVSLGSVVTKDVPAGQTVTGNFAIDHARFMKNLKASVLEADSRDNCPPPVDKQD
;
A
#
# COMPACT_ATOMS: atom_id res chain seq x y z
N MET A 1 15.37 22.79 -3.74
CA MET A 1 15.04 21.44 -3.24
C MET A 1 16.26 20.53 -3.02
N LEU A 2 17.05 20.19 -4.05
CA LEU A 2 18.26 19.34 -3.83
C LEU A 2 19.32 19.95 -2.89
N LYS A 3 19.45 21.27 -2.84
CA LYS A 3 20.41 21.96 -1.96
C LYS A 3 20.11 21.85 -0.45
N GLU A 4 18.91 21.42 -0.10
CA GLU A 4 18.46 21.23 1.27
C GLU A 4 18.61 19.78 1.74
N ILE A 5 18.98 18.88 0.82
CA ILE A 5 19.19 17.47 1.10
C ILE A 5 20.65 17.26 1.53
N SER A 6 20.87 16.92 2.80
CA SER A 6 22.20 16.68 3.39
C SER A 6 22.85 15.35 2.98
N VAL A 7 22.38 14.70 1.92
CA VAL A 7 22.85 13.40 1.45
C VAL A 7 23.57 13.56 0.11
N PRO A 8 24.73 12.89 -0.10
CA PRO A 8 25.45 13.00 -1.35
C PRO A 8 24.61 12.57 -2.56
N CYS A 9 24.41 13.52 -3.48
CA CYS A 9 23.78 13.27 -4.77
C CYS A 9 24.32 14.26 -5.80
N SER A 10 24.30 13.88 -7.08
CA SER A 10 24.78 14.70 -8.20
C SER A 10 23.65 14.92 -9.19
N LEU A 11 23.27 16.18 -9.43
CA LEU A 11 22.41 16.54 -10.54
C LEU A 11 23.22 16.45 -11.84
N VAL A 12 22.94 15.44 -12.66
CA VAL A 12 23.65 15.17 -13.92
C VAL A 12 22.97 15.90 -15.07
N ARG A 13 21.66 15.87 -15.11
CA ARG A 13 20.85 16.57 -16.10
C ARG A 13 19.61 17.12 -15.42
N ASP A 14 19.34 18.41 -15.59
CA ASP A 14 18.18 19.06 -15.02
C ASP A 14 16.90 18.69 -15.79
N GLY A 15 15.78 18.65 -15.10
CA GLY A 15 14.49 18.28 -15.66
C GLY A 15 13.35 18.60 -14.71
N GLU A 16 12.15 18.66 -15.28
CA GLU A 16 10.92 18.95 -14.55
C GLU A 16 10.07 17.69 -14.38
N PHE A 17 9.36 17.60 -13.28
CA PHE A 17 8.38 16.56 -13.01
C PHE A 17 7.15 17.13 -12.32
N GLN A 18 6.01 16.46 -12.50
CA GLN A 18 4.74 16.84 -11.88
C GLN A 18 4.38 15.93 -10.70
N VAL A 19 4.76 14.67 -10.76
CA VAL A 19 4.42 13.65 -9.75
C VAL A 19 5.64 12.83 -9.36
N MET A 20 5.58 12.20 -8.19
CA MET A 20 6.59 11.25 -7.71
C MET A 20 5.96 9.88 -7.58
N GLU A 21 6.48 8.89 -8.32
CA GLU A 21 5.92 7.55 -8.34
C GLU A 21 6.99 6.45 -8.41
N GLN A 22 6.65 5.24 -8.03
CA GLN A 22 7.54 4.08 -8.18
C GLN A 22 7.56 3.64 -9.65
N CYS A 23 8.74 3.35 -10.20
CA CYS A 23 8.93 3.01 -11.62
C CYS A 23 8.07 1.85 -12.13
N THR A 24 7.62 0.95 -11.25
CA THR A 24 6.74 -0.18 -11.58
C THR A 24 5.25 0.14 -11.51
N ARG A 25 4.88 1.40 -11.18
CA ARG A 25 3.48 1.79 -10.97
C ARG A 25 3.30 3.28 -11.31
N ILE A 26 3.56 3.63 -12.55
CA ILE A 26 3.38 5.00 -13.07
C ILE A 26 1.92 5.18 -13.48
N ARG A 27 1.29 6.25 -12.98
CA ARG A 27 -0.11 6.62 -13.26
C ARG A 27 -0.25 8.03 -13.78
N GLY A 28 0.67 8.90 -13.39
CA GLY A 28 0.70 10.31 -13.82
C GLY A 28 1.73 10.56 -14.91
N ALA A 29 1.56 11.63 -15.67
CA ALA A 29 2.55 12.10 -16.64
C ALA A 29 3.69 12.84 -15.93
N ASP A 30 4.84 12.95 -16.61
CA ASP A 30 6.04 13.62 -16.12
C ASP A 30 6.45 13.19 -14.70
N ALA A 31 6.57 11.86 -14.50
CA ALA A 31 6.91 11.31 -13.21
C ALA A 31 8.41 11.37 -12.90
N LEU A 32 8.75 11.75 -11.66
CA LEU A 32 10.04 11.44 -11.05
C LEU A 32 9.95 10.08 -10.38
N THR A 33 10.89 9.20 -10.71
CA THR A 33 11.01 7.89 -10.09
C THR A 33 12.41 7.62 -9.56
N TYR A 34 12.59 6.47 -8.89
CA TYR A 34 13.92 5.99 -8.52
C TYR A 34 14.17 4.58 -9.02
N LEU A 35 15.45 4.27 -9.27
CA LEU A 35 15.94 2.98 -9.71
C LEU A 35 17.08 2.53 -8.79
N ASP A 36 16.81 1.56 -7.91
CA ASP A 36 17.76 1.01 -6.95
C ASP A 36 18.35 -0.35 -7.38
N ARG A 37 17.71 -1.06 -8.34
CA ARG A 37 18.09 -2.40 -8.78
C ARG A 37 17.93 -2.56 -10.28
N GLU A 38 18.88 -3.27 -10.90
CA GLU A 38 18.93 -3.49 -12.34
C GLU A 38 17.66 -4.14 -12.91
N LYS A 39 17.04 -5.05 -12.18
CA LYS A 39 15.79 -5.73 -12.61
C LYS A 39 14.62 -4.79 -12.94
N PHE A 40 14.67 -3.55 -12.48
CA PHE A 40 13.66 -2.54 -12.75
C PHE A 40 14.02 -1.60 -13.93
N LEU A 41 15.17 -1.76 -14.55
CA LEU A 41 15.56 -0.98 -15.73
C LEU A 41 14.52 -0.99 -16.86
N PRO A 42 13.89 -2.14 -17.20
CA PRO A 42 12.84 -2.15 -18.24
C PRO A 42 11.67 -1.21 -17.95
N ALA A 43 11.36 -0.95 -16.68
CA ALA A 43 10.28 -0.06 -16.29
C ALA A 43 10.55 1.41 -16.68
N LEU A 44 11.80 1.81 -16.86
CA LEU A 44 12.15 3.14 -17.34
C LEU A 44 11.76 3.40 -18.81
N GLY A 45 11.32 2.36 -19.53
CA GLY A 45 10.73 2.50 -20.87
C GLY A 45 9.36 3.17 -20.90
N ASP A 46 8.71 3.39 -19.73
CA ASP A 46 7.44 4.13 -19.65
C ASP A 46 7.68 5.61 -19.99
N LEU A 47 7.02 6.09 -21.06
CA LEU A 47 7.16 7.45 -21.57
C LEU A 47 6.63 8.54 -20.61
N ASN A 48 5.87 8.16 -19.60
CA ASN A 48 5.42 9.07 -18.55
C ASN A 48 6.50 9.37 -17.51
N ILE A 49 7.63 8.65 -17.52
CA ILE A 49 8.77 8.96 -16.65
C ILE A 49 9.60 10.07 -17.29
N SER A 50 9.62 11.24 -16.67
CA SER A 50 10.43 12.38 -17.14
C SER A 50 11.77 12.49 -16.42
N CYS A 51 11.85 12.03 -15.17
CA CYS A 51 13.03 12.15 -14.33
C CYS A 51 13.32 10.86 -13.55
N VAL A 52 14.61 10.57 -13.33
CA VAL A 52 15.04 9.40 -12.57
C VAL A 52 16.14 9.73 -11.57
N ILE A 53 16.03 9.16 -10.38
CA ILE A 53 17.12 9.06 -9.41
C ILE A 53 17.67 7.65 -9.47
N CYS A 54 18.94 7.48 -9.79
CA CYS A 54 19.52 6.14 -9.94
C CYS A 54 20.99 6.11 -9.51
N LYS A 55 21.54 4.92 -9.45
CA LYS A 55 22.98 4.75 -9.20
C LYS A 55 23.80 5.13 -10.45
N PRO A 56 25.05 5.65 -10.28
CA PRO A 56 25.91 6.01 -11.39
C PRO A 56 26.17 4.84 -12.37
N GLU A 57 26.17 3.60 -11.90
CA GLU A 57 26.37 2.39 -12.72
C GLU A 57 25.30 2.20 -13.82
N PHE A 58 24.15 2.87 -13.70
CA PHE A 58 23.06 2.80 -14.70
C PHE A 58 23.13 3.91 -15.75
N ALA A 59 24.12 4.82 -15.72
CA ALA A 59 24.21 6.00 -16.58
C ALA A 59 24.03 5.69 -18.07
N GLY A 60 24.68 4.65 -18.59
CA GLY A 60 24.61 4.25 -20.02
C GLY A 60 23.34 3.46 -20.40
N LYS A 61 22.45 3.18 -19.44
CA LYS A 61 21.25 2.36 -19.65
C LYS A 61 19.96 3.18 -19.51
N ILE A 62 20.05 4.50 -19.27
CA ILE A 62 18.89 5.38 -19.09
C ILE A 62 18.33 5.76 -20.47
N PRO A 63 17.03 5.54 -20.73
CA PRO A 63 16.39 5.91 -21.98
C PRO A 63 16.53 7.41 -22.30
N GLU A 64 16.63 7.76 -23.59
CA GLU A 64 16.85 9.14 -24.04
C GLU A 64 15.69 10.10 -23.70
N HIS A 65 14.45 9.59 -23.62
CA HIS A 65 13.27 10.39 -23.29
C HIS A 65 13.29 10.93 -21.84
N ILE A 66 14.06 10.32 -20.94
CA ILE A 66 14.19 10.79 -19.55
C ILE A 66 15.02 12.05 -19.54
N ARG A 67 14.40 13.18 -19.18
CA ARG A 67 14.98 14.53 -19.23
C ARG A 67 15.86 14.84 -18.02
N GLY A 68 15.38 14.49 -16.80
CA GLY A 68 16.08 14.76 -15.55
C GLY A 68 16.79 13.54 -14.97
N ILE A 69 18.06 13.69 -14.55
CA ILE A 69 18.86 12.59 -14.00
C ILE A 69 19.60 13.05 -12.75
N ILE A 70 19.39 12.33 -11.66
CA ILE A 70 20.12 12.48 -10.40
C ILE A 70 20.85 11.17 -10.10
N PHE A 71 22.17 11.24 -9.85
CA PHE A 71 22.92 10.12 -9.35
C PHE A 71 23.06 10.14 -7.83
N SER A 72 22.86 8.99 -7.21
CA SER A 72 23.08 8.74 -5.79
C SER A 72 23.37 7.27 -5.56
N ASP A 73 24.16 6.96 -4.53
CA ASP A 73 24.38 5.59 -4.06
C ASP A 73 23.13 5.00 -3.39
N ASP A 74 22.26 5.86 -2.84
CA ASP A 74 20.94 5.49 -2.30
C ASP A 74 19.81 6.27 -2.99
N PRO A 75 19.37 5.84 -4.18
CA PRO A 75 18.31 6.50 -4.92
C PRO A 75 16.97 6.54 -4.17
N LYS A 76 16.66 5.49 -3.40
CA LYS A 76 15.43 5.41 -2.59
C LYS A 76 15.42 6.49 -1.50
N LEU A 77 16.54 6.68 -0.83
CA LEU A 77 16.68 7.70 0.22
C LEU A 77 16.41 9.11 -0.35
N ILE A 78 17.11 9.47 -1.45
CA ILE A 78 16.92 10.78 -2.09
C ILE A 78 15.46 10.99 -2.51
N PHE A 79 14.85 9.97 -3.11
CA PHE A 79 13.45 10.02 -3.51
C PHE A 79 12.52 10.36 -2.34
N PHE A 80 12.65 9.69 -1.21
CA PHE A 80 11.76 9.91 -0.07
C PHE A 80 12.08 11.20 0.72
N LEU A 81 13.32 11.67 0.70
CA LEU A 81 13.64 13.01 1.21
C LEU A 81 12.97 14.10 0.39
N LEU A 82 13.04 14.01 -0.94
CA LEU A 82 12.31 14.90 -1.85
C LEU A 82 10.80 14.81 -1.65
N HIS A 83 10.27 13.59 -1.55
CA HIS A 83 8.85 13.35 -1.31
C HIS A 83 8.36 14.03 -0.03
N ASN A 84 9.11 13.89 1.07
CA ASN A 84 8.75 14.54 2.33
C ASN A 84 8.79 16.09 2.23
N ALA A 85 9.72 16.62 1.43
CA ALA A 85 9.81 18.06 1.18
C ALA A 85 8.64 18.56 0.31
N VAL A 86 8.28 17.82 -0.75
CA VAL A 86 7.11 18.14 -1.60
C VAL A 86 5.82 18.17 -0.80
N GLY A 87 5.67 17.32 0.19
CA GLY A 87 4.48 17.28 1.07
C GLY A 87 4.20 18.60 1.82
N THR A 88 5.17 19.50 1.92
CA THR A 88 4.94 20.84 2.52
C THR A 88 4.19 21.80 1.59
N PHE A 89 4.03 21.46 0.33
CA PHE A 89 3.33 22.27 -0.68
C PHE A 89 1.92 21.77 -1.02
N VAL A 90 1.42 20.73 -0.31
CA VAL A 90 0.03 20.28 -0.49
C VAL A 90 -0.91 21.37 0.02
N GLU A 91 -1.84 21.79 -0.83
CA GLU A 91 -2.80 22.85 -0.51
C GLU A 91 -3.77 22.39 0.59
N ASN A 92 -4.03 23.27 1.55
CA ASN A 92 -5.00 23.08 2.62
C ASN A 92 -6.39 23.55 2.17
N VAL A 93 -7.21 22.65 1.66
CA VAL A 93 -8.61 22.92 1.32
C VAL A 93 -9.49 22.67 2.56
N PRO A 94 -10.32 23.64 2.99
CA PRO A 94 -11.19 23.44 4.14
C PRO A 94 -12.05 22.17 4.01
N THR A 95 -12.15 21.41 5.10
CA THR A 95 -12.97 20.20 5.18
C THR A 95 -14.44 20.51 4.90
N LYS A 96 -15.08 19.63 4.11
CA LYS A 96 -16.50 19.73 3.73
C LYS A 96 -17.28 18.57 4.32
N ILE A 97 -18.28 18.88 5.12
CA ILE A 97 -19.16 17.89 5.74
C ILE A 97 -20.59 18.20 5.29
N ASP A 98 -21.27 17.19 4.71
CA ASP A 98 -22.67 17.33 4.33
C ASP A 98 -23.55 17.54 5.57
N SER A 99 -24.55 18.42 5.45
CA SER A 99 -25.42 18.78 6.58
C SER A 99 -26.28 17.62 7.12
N SER A 100 -26.46 16.56 6.34
CA SER A 100 -27.18 15.35 6.77
C SER A 100 -26.25 14.30 7.42
N ALA A 101 -24.92 14.51 7.39
CA ALA A 101 -23.98 13.63 8.08
C ALA A 101 -24.07 13.81 9.61
N ARG A 102 -23.90 12.73 10.35
CA ARG A 102 -23.90 12.71 11.81
C ARG A 102 -22.51 12.40 12.33
N ILE A 103 -21.87 13.40 12.92
CA ILE A 103 -20.52 13.28 13.49
C ILE A 103 -20.64 13.28 15.02
N SER A 104 -20.10 12.26 15.67
CA SER A 104 -20.01 12.24 17.13
C SER A 104 -19.18 13.44 17.64
N PRO A 105 -19.59 14.14 18.69
CA PRO A 105 -18.80 15.22 19.29
C PRO A 105 -17.46 14.73 19.87
N LEU A 106 -17.28 13.41 20.03
CA LEU A 106 -16.04 12.78 20.47
C LEU A 106 -15.19 12.28 19.30
N ALA A 107 -15.60 12.49 18.06
CA ALA A 107 -14.78 12.19 16.89
C ALA A 107 -13.85 13.36 16.55
N TYR A 108 -12.67 13.04 16.01
CA TYR A 108 -11.79 14.02 15.40
C TYR A 108 -11.88 13.94 13.89
N VAL A 109 -12.14 15.05 13.25
CA VAL A 109 -12.06 15.20 11.78
C VAL A 109 -11.04 16.29 11.48
N ALA A 110 -10.06 15.99 10.64
CA ALA A 110 -9.04 16.95 10.25
C ALA A 110 -9.70 18.21 9.64
N PRO A 111 -9.21 19.42 9.97
CA PRO A 111 -9.83 20.68 9.52
C PRO A 111 -9.66 20.93 8.02
N TYR A 112 -8.77 20.21 7.36
CA TYR A 112 -8.48 20.36 5.94
C TYR A 112 -8.48 19.03 5.21
N ASN A 113 -8.77 19.09 3.91
CA ASN A 113 -8.64 17.99 2.95
C ASN A 113 -9.49 16.75 3.30
N VAL A 114 -10.64 16.93 3.96
CA VAL A 114 -11.62 15.86 4.22
C VAL A 114 -12.96 16.21 3.56
N ILE A 115 -13.60 15.19 2.99
CA ILE A 115 -14.95 15.28 2.45
C ILE A 115 -15.79 14.20 3.13
N ILE A 116 -16.93 14.56 3.74
CA ILE A 116 -17.90 13.60 4.31
C ILE A 116 -19.24 13.82 3.63
N GLY A 117 -19.68 12.77 2.93
CA GLY A 117 -20.90 12.74 2.14
C GLY A 117 -22.18 12.57 2.97
N PRO A 118 -23.34 12.68 2.30
CA PRO A 118 -24.63 12.73 2.95
C PRO A 118 -24.99 11.43 3.71
N ARG A 119 -25.74 11.58 4.80
CA ARG A 119 -26.26 10.51 5.66
C ARG A 119 -25.19 9.61 6.28
N SER A 120 -23.92 9.96 6.15
CA SER A 120 -22.82 9.20 6.77
C SER A 120 -22.78 9.41 8.27
N ILE A 121 -22.38 8.39 9.01
CA ILE A 121 -22.35 8.38 10.48
C ILE A 121 -20.91 8.11 10.92
N ILE A 122 -20.36 9.03 11.71
CA ILE A 122 -19.01 8.90 12.29
C ILE A 122 -19.16 8.76 13.80
N GLY A 123 -18.81 7.59 14.32
CA GLY A 123 -18.94 7.20 15.73
C GLY A 123 -17.97 7.92 16.66
N PRO A 124 -18.10 7.71 17.97
CA PRO A 124 -17.21 8.31 18.96
C PRO A 124 -15.77 7.77 18.83
N PHE A 125 -14.81 8.61 19.17
CA PHE A 125 -13.37 8.31 19.13
C PHE A 125 -12.86 7.87 17.74
N VAL A 126 -13.62 8.11 16.68
CA VAL A 126 -13.14 7.95 15.31
C VAL A 126 -12.18 9.11 14.99
N MET A 127 -11.05 8.81 14.37
CA MET A 127 -10.14 9.78 13.79
C MET A 127 -10.25 9.72 12.28
N VAL A 128 -10.57 10.86 11.64
CA VAL A 128 -10.56 11.02 10.18
C VAL A 128 -9.46 12.00 9.80
N GLY A 129 -8.39 11.45 9.20
CA GLY A 129 -7.22 12.21 8.77
C GLY A 129 -7.41 12.90 7.42
N GLU A 130 -6.48 13.81 7.12
CA GLU A 130 -6.44 14.53 5.84
C GLU A 130 -6.34 13.61 4.63
N GLY A 131 -6.84 14.06 3.48
CA GLY A 131 -6.88 13.29 2.24
C GLY A 131 -7.97 12.21 2.24
N THR A 132 -8.93 12.27 3.17
CA THR A 132 -10.02 11.28 3.28
C THR A 132 -11.29 11.79 2.59
N GLU A 133 -11.82 10.97 1.68
CA GLU A 133 -13.13 11.15 1.04
C GLU A 133 -14.06 10.02 1.47
N ILE A 134 -15.15 10.37 2.14
CA ILE A 134 -16.21 9.47 2.57
C ILE A 134 -17.46 9.82 1.76
N GLN A 135 -17.99 8.85 1.01
CA GLN A 135 -19.20 9.03 0.20
C GLN A 135 -20.47 8.92 1.07
N GLU A 136 -21.63 8.81 0.43
CA GLU A 136 -22.94 8.75 1.12
C GLU A 136 -23.18 7.40 1.82
N ASP A 137 -24.02 7.43 2.84
CA ASP A 137 -24.52 6.25 3.58
C ASP A 137 -23.40 5.38 4.20
N VAL A 138 -22.24 5.97 4.52
CA VAL A 138 -21.13 5.27 5.17
C VAL A 138 -21.32 5.30 6.69
N HIS A 139 -21.06 4.17 7.35
CA HIS A 139 -21.07 4.08 8.80
C HIS A 139 -19.72 3.63 9.34
N ILE A 140 -19.09 4.48 10.16
CA ILE A 140 -17.82 4.19 10.83
C ILE A 140 -18.08 4.16 12.33
N HIS A 141 -17.94 2.97 12.91
CA HIS A 141 -18.14 2.75 14.33
C HIS A 141 -16.98 3.27 15.18
N GLU A 142 -17.10 3.14 16.48
CA GLU A 142 -16.20 3.71 17.48
C GLU A 142 -14.74 3.28 17.35
N GLY A 143 -13.83 4.20 17.67
CA GLY A 143 -12.40 3.94 17.82
C GLY A 143 -11.66 3.62 16.52
N CYS A 144 -12.27 3.82 15.35
CA CYS A 144 -11.60 3.62 14.07
C CYS A 144 -10.63 4.76 13.73
N THR A 145 -9.56 4.43 13.01
CA THR A 145 -8.61 5.39 12.45
C THR A 145 -8.65 5.35 10.93
N ILE A 146 -9.10 6.43 10.30
CA ILE A 146 -9.20 6.55 8.85
C ILE A 146 -8.21 7.58 8.36
N GLY A 147 -7.35 7.20 7.41
CA GLY A 147 -6.29 8.07 6.90
C GLY A 147 -5.06 8.11 7.81
N ALA A 148 -4.83 7.05 8.58
CA ALA A 148 -3.63 6.90 9.39
C ALA A 148 -2.34 6.91 8.56
N GLN A 149 -1.24 7.29 9.21
CA GLN A 149 0.10 7.15 8.66
C GLN A 149 0.45 5.66 8.48
N GLY A 150 0.84 5.25 7.27
CA GLY A 150 1.35 3.92 7.00
C GLY A 150 2.80 3.74 7.45
N PHE A 151 3.35 2.55 7.22
CA PHE A 151 4.68 2.17 7.66
C PHE A 151 5.66 2.03 6.49
N THR A 152 5.98 3.14 5.82
CA THR A 152 7.01 3.17 4.77
C THR A 152 8.33 3.67 5.38
N SER A 153 9.16 2.74 5.84
CA SER A 153 10.44 3.05 6.48
C SER A 153 11.57 3.24 5.46
N VAL A 154 12.42 4.22 5.72
CA VAL A 154 13.59 4.56 4.90
C VAL A 154 14.81 4.69 5.80
N ARG A 155 15.90 3.99 5.44
CA ARG A 155 17.18 4.10 6.15
C ARG A 155 17.93 5.35 5.71
N ASN A 156 18.58 6.01 6.66
CA ASN A 156 19.48 7.14 6.42
C ASN A 156 20.71 6.99 7.33
N GLY A 157 21.74 6.30 6.84
CA GLY A 157 22.89 5.90 7.65
C GLY A 157 22.47 5.00 8.81
N ASP A 158 22.79 5.39 10.03
CA ASP A 158 22.40 4.68 11.26
C ASP A 158 20.99 5.02 11.75
N ALA A 159 20.34 6.02 11.13
CA ALA A 159 18.97 6.43 11.45
C ALA A 159 17.95 5.82 10.52
N MET A 160 16.69 5.87 10.95
CA MET A 160 15.52 5.54 10.12
C MET A 160 14.45 6.61 10.28
N PHE A 161 13.74 6.90 9.21
CA PHE A 161 12.54 7.75 9.27
C PHE A 161 11.38 7.07 8.53
N LEU A 162 10.17 7.50 8.83
CA LEU A 162 8.98 7.12 8.08
C LEU A 162 8.73 8.17 6.98
N ALA A 163 8.53 7.70 5.75
CA ALA A 163 8.06 8.57 4.69
C ALA A 163 6.68 9.11 5.05
N LYS A 164 6.42 10.39 4.79
CA LYS A 164 5.09 10.98 4.98
C LYS A 164 4.11 10.33 4.00
N ASP A 165 2.93 10.02 4.46
CA ASP A 165 1.87 9.59 3.55
C ASP A 165 1.11 10.81 3.03
N LEU A 166 1.24 11.08 1.73
CA LEU A 166 0.66 12.23 1.04
C LEU A 166 -0.56 11.85 0.18
N GLY A 167 -0.82 10.56 0.05
CA GLY A 167 -1.92 10.02 -0.71
C GLY A 167 -3.28 10.15 -0.01
N LYS A 168 -4.26 9.41 -0.48
CA LYS A 168 -5.67 9.56 -0.09
C LYS A 168 -6.26 8.28 0.48
N VAL A 169 -7.43 8.43 1.11
CA VAL A 169 -8.38 7.36 1.38
C VAL A 169 -9.68 7.70 0.70
N ARG A 170 -10.29 6.74 0.01
CA ARG A 170 -11.66 6.84 -0.49
C ARG A 170 -12.50 5.71 0.06
N ILE A 171 -13.60 6.08 0.72
CA ILE A 171 -14.59 5.15 1.23
C ILE A 171 -15.86 5.37 0.43
N GLU A 172 -16.24 4.38 -0.38
CA GLU A 172 -17.38 4.48 -1.26
C GLU A 172 -18.69 4.25 -0.53
N ARG A 173 -19.80 4.53 -1.20
CA ARG A 173 -21.15 4.50 -0.63
C ARG A 173 -21.49 3.18 0.05
N GLY A 174 -22.24 3.29 1.16
CA GLY A 174 -22.77 2.14 1.88
C GLY A 174 -21.74 1.24 2.55
N VAL A 175 -20.46 1.66 2.62
CA VAL A 175 -19.44 0.96 3.39
C VAL A 175 -19.75 1.03 4.88
N GLU A 176 -19.49 -0.06 5.59
CA GLU A 176 -19.58 -0.09 7.05
C GLU A 176 -18.28 -0.61 7.64
N ILE A 177 -17.77 0.12 8.62
CA ILE A 177 -16.50 -0.17 9.28
C ILE A 177 -16.80 -0.31 10.77
N CYS A 178 -16.72 -1.55 11.28
CA CYS A 178 -16.93 -1.84 12.69
C CYS A 178 -15.77 -1.34 13.56
N ALA A 179 -15.92 -1.47 14.87
CA ALA A 179 -15.06 -0.84 15.86
C ALA A 179 -13.56 -1.16 15.71
N HIS A 180 -12.73 -0.15 16.03
CA HIS A 180 -11.28 -0.28 16.14
C HIS A 180 -10.57 -0.76 14.86
N CYS A 181 -11.12 -0.45 13.69
CA CYS A 181 -10.43 -0.66 12.42
C CYS A 181 -9.44 0.46 12.13
N ASP A 182 -8.39 0.11 11.39
CA ASP A 182 -7.39 1.05 10.89
C ASP A 182 -7.31 0.99 9.36
N VAL A 183 -7.50 2.14 8.71
CA VAL A 183 -7.38 2.29 7.25
C VAL A 183 -6.30 3.31 6.96
N ALA A 184 -5.13 2.84 6.54
CA ALA A 184 -3.99 3.71 6.24
C ALA A 184 -4.20 4.44 4.91
N ARG A 185 -3.74 5.69 4.83
CA ARG A 185 -3.76 6.48 3.58
C ARG A 185 -2.64 6.05 2.62
N GLY A 186 -2.76 6.40 1.37
CA GLY A 186 -1.73 6.15 0.37
C GLY A 186 -0.40 6.86 0.69
N THR A 187 0.73 6.26 0.36
CA THR A 187 2.05 6.86 0.64
C THR A 187 2.38 7.98 -0.33
N LEU A 188 2.32 7.73 -1.63
CA LEU A 188 2.61 8.74 -2.64
C LEU A 188 1.35 9.57 -2.95
N LEU A 189 1.54 10.77 -3.48
CA LEU A 189 0.46 11.75 -3.69
C LEU A 189 -0.73 11.19 -4.52
N LEU A 190 -0.45 10.36 -5.52
CA LEU A 190 -1.48 9.70 -6.34
C LEU A 190 -1.96 8.36 -5.78
N ASP A 191 -1.36 7.86 -4.70
CA ASP A 191 -1.85 6.65 -4.06
C ASP A 191 -3.17 6.90 -3.35
N THR A 192 -4.12 6.00 -3.54
CA THR A 192 -5.39 6.03 -2.84
C THR A 192 -5.69 4.66 -2.28
N THR A 193 -5.93 4.58 -0.97
CA THR A 193 -6.55 3.41 -0.35
C THR A 193 -8.04 3.49 -0.59
N VAL A 194 -8.64 2.44 -1.16
CA VAL A 194 -10.04 2.44 -1.56
C VAL A 194 -10.80 1.31 -0.88
N LEU A 195 -11.93 1.64 -0.27
CA LEU A 195 -12.95 0.67 0.12
C LEU A 195 -14.13 0.82 -0.83
N GLY A 196 -14.31 -0.14 -1.71
CA GLY A 196 -15.38 -0.15 -2.73
C GLY A 196 -16.78 -0.27 -2.10
N ALA A 197 -17.79 0.14 -2.84
CA ALA A 197 -19.15 0.27 -2.37
C ALA A 197 -19.69 -1.00 -1.68
N TYR A 198 -20.38 -0.80 -0.56
CA TYR A 198 -20.99 -1.85 0.25
C TYR A 198 -20.02 -2.84 0.91
N THR A 199 -18.73 -2.58 0.88
CA THR A 199 -17.73 -3.37 1.63
C THR A 199 -17.99 -3.25 3.12
N LYS A 200 -17.79 -4.36 3.85
CA LYS A 200 -17.96 -4.44 5.30
C LYS A 200 -16.66 -4.89 5.93
N LEU A 201 -16.16 -4.10 6.86
CA LEU A 201 -15.03 -4.45 7.72
C LEU A 201 -15.56 -4.71 9.13
N ASP A 202 -15.33 -5.91 9.65
CA ASP A 202 -15.62 -6.24 11.04
C ASP A 202 -14.50 -5.68 11.97
N ALA A 203 -14.68 -5.80 13.27
CA ALA A 203 -13.82 -5.15 14.26
C ALA A 203 -12.33 -5.52 14.12
N LYS A 204 -11.45 -4.54 14.39
CA LYS A 204 -10.00 -4.70 14.43
C LYS A 204 -9.37 -5.13 13.09
N VAL A 205 -9.99 -4.79 11.97
CA VAL A 205 -9.41 -5.00 10.64
C VAL A 205 -8.39 -3.90 10.34
N HIS A 206 -7.25 -4.29 9.76
CA HIS A 206 -6.27 -3.36 9.23
C HIS A 206 -6.23 -3.39 7.70
N ILE A 207 -6.34 -2.21 7.08
CA ILE A 207 -6.17 -2.00 5.64
C ILE A 207 -4.93 -1.14 5.39
N GLY A 208 -3.89 -1.75 4.83
CA GLY A 208 -2.62 -1.10 4.55
C GLY A 208 -2.70 -0.09 3.40
N HIS A 209 -1.78 0.86 3.44
CA HIS A 209 -1.69 1.99 2.50
C HIS A 209 -1.76 1.57 1.02
N GLY A 210 -2.48 2.34 0.22
CA GLY A 210 -2.58 2.12 -1.23
C GLY A 210 -3.30 0.84 -1.65
N SER A 211 -3.95 0.13 -0.73
CA SER A 211 -4.75 -1.06 -1.04
C SER A 211 -6.10 -0.67 -1.61
N VAL A 212 -6.56 -1.42 -2.60
CA VAL A 212 -7.83 -1.20 -3.29
C VAL A 212 -8.71 -2.43 -3.10
N LEU A 213 -9.80 -2.26 -2.35
CA LEU A 213 -10.84 -3.26 -2.20
C LEU A 213 -11.99 -2.92 -3.15
N GLY A 214 -12.47 -3.93 -3.86
CA GLY A 214 -13.64 -3.84 -4.72
C GLY A 214 -14.94 -3.69 -3.94
N LYS A 215 -16.06 -3.92 -4.62
CA LYS A 215 -17.41 -3.80 -4.04
C LYS A 215 -17.79 -5.05 -3.28
N ARG A 216 -18.61 -4.90 -2.23
CA ARG A 216 -19.20 -6.00 -1.45
C ARG A 216 -18.15 -6.97 -0.88
N VAL A 217 -16.94 -6.49 -0.63
CA VAL A 217 -15.91 -7.27 0.03
C VAL A 217 -16.26 -7.42 1.51
N LEU A 218 -16.17 -8.63 2.02
CA LEU A 218 -16.40 -8.93 3.43
C LEU A 218 -15.08 -9.28 4.11
N VAL A 219 -14.73 -8.50 5.13
CA VAL A 219 -13.47 -8.65 5.87
C VAL A 219 -13.80 -8.84 7.35
N PRO A 220 -13.96 -10.10 7.81
CA PRO A 220 -14.18 -10.43 9.21
C PRO A 220 -13.06 -10.02 10.15
N SER A 221 -13.39 -10.06 11.46
CA SER A 221 -12.61 -9.53 12.56
C SER A 221 -11.14 -9.96 12.56
N GLY A 222 -10.27 -8.99 12.88
CA GLY A 222 -8.83 -9.21 13.05
C GLY A 222 -8.05 -9.52 11.77
N ALA A 223 -8.67 -9.45 10.59
CA ALA A 223 -7.94 -9.67 9.34
C ALA A 223 -7.01 -8.48 9.03
N HIS A 224 -5.83 -8.79 8.49
CA HIS A 224 -4.82 -7.81 8.11
C HIS A 224 -4.54 -7.87 6.61
N ILE A 225 -4.79 -6.79 5.89
CA ILE A 225 -4.44 -6.62 4.48
C ILE A 225 -3.30 -5.62 4.40
N ALA A 226 -2.10 -6.07 4.05
CA ALA A 226 -0.93 -5.20 3.97
C ALA A 226 -1.02 -4.24 2.77
N GLY A 227 -0.04 -3.33 2.66
CA GLY A 227 -0.10 -2.25 1.66
C GLY A 227 -0.09 -2.69 0.20
N ASN A 228 -0.72 -1.87 -0.64
CA ASN A 228 -0.76 -2.01 -2.10
C ASN A 228 -1.40 -3.32 -2.61
N CYS A 229 -2.28 -3.94 -1.85
CA CYS A 229 -3.07 -5.08 -2.30
C CYS A 229 -4.21 -4.65 -3.22
N VAL A 230 -4.62 -5.55 -4.12
CA VAL A 230 -5.79 -5.37 -4.99
C VAL A 230 -6.74 -6.53 -4.75
N VAL A 231 -7.91 -6.23 -4.19
CA VAL A 231 -8.95 -7.22 -3.86
C VAL A 231 -10.15 -6.97 -4.77
N GLY A 232 -10.57 -7.99 -5.51
CA GLY A 232 -11.70 -7.91 -6.43
C GLY A 232 -13.05 -7.78 -5.72
N ASP A 233 -14.11 -7.65 -6.51
CA ASP A 233 -15.49 -7.62 -6.01
C ASP A 233 -15.87 -8.96 -5.34
N ASP A 234 -16.81 -8.92 -4.40
CA ASP A 234 -17.42 -10.11 -3.76
C ASP A 234 -16.44 -11.06 -3.06
N VAL A 235 -15.24 -10.60 -2.72
CA VAL A 235 -14.23 -11.40 -2.01
C VAL A 235 -14.60 -11.54 -0.53
N TRP A 236 -14.32 -12.73 0.03
CA TRP A 236 -14.39 -13.02 1.46
C TRP A 236 -12.98 -13.22 2.02
N ILE A 237 -12.60 -12.41 3.02
CA ILE A 237 -11.34 -12.56 3.78
C ILE A 237 -11.68 -13.11 5.17
N GLY A 238 -11.21 -14.29 5.50
CA GLY A 238 -11.57 -14.97 6.77
C GLY A 238 -11.06 -14.25 8.03
N VAL A 239 -11.65 -14.60 9.18
CA VAL A 239 -11.23 -14.09 10.50
C VAL A 239 -9.73 -14.30 10.71
N ASN A 240 -9.01 -13.28 11.19
CA ASN A 240 -7.56 -13.31 11.44
C ASN A 240 -6.70 -13.74 10.22
N ALA A 241 -7.21 -13.66 9.01
CA ALA A 241 -6.39 -13.88 7.82
C ALA A 241 -5.40 -12.73 7.63
N THR A 242 -4.20 -13.06 7.14
CA THR A 242 -3.14 -12.08 6.84
C THR A 242 -2.78 -12.14 5.37
N VAL A 243 -2.88 -11.00 4.68
CA VAL A 243 -2.52 -10.86 3.27
C VAL A 243 -1.25 -10.04 3.16
N SER A 244 -0.20 -10.62 2.56
CA SER A 244 1.08 -9.94 2.33
C SER A 244 0.92 -8.76 1.36
N ASN A 245 1.86 -7.84 1.38
CA ASN A 245 1.82 -6.66 0.53
C ASN A 245 1.86 -6.99 -0.97
N ARG A 246 1.18 -6.16 -1.77
CA ARG A 246 1.13 -6.25 -3.25
C ARG A 246 0.47 -7.52 -3.80
N ILE A 247 -0.32 -8.20 -3.01
CA ILE A 247 -1.08 -9.39 -3.43
C ILE A 247 -2.34 -8.96 -4.18
N LYS A 248 -2.67 -9.72 -5.23
CA LYS A 248 -3.95 -9.63 -5.95
C LYS A 248 -4.85 -10.77 -5.54
N ILE A 249 -6.07 -10.46 -5.10
CA ILE A 249 -7.11 -11.44 -4.80
C ILE A 249 -8.23 -11.22 -5.80
N GLY A 250 -8.47 -12.20 -6.65
CA GLY A 250 -9.46 -12.11 -7.73
C GLY A 250 -10.90 -12.09 -7.23
N GLU A 251 -11.81 -11.60 -8.09
CA GLU A 251 -13.24 -11.49 -7.81
C GLU A 251 -13.83 -12.81 -7.29
N GLY A 252 -14.70 -12.74 -6.28
CA GLY A 252 -15.38 -13.89 -5.69
C GLY A 252 -14.47 -14.90 -4.98
N ALA A 253 -13.18 -14.62 -4.84
CA ALA A 253 -12.26 -15.51 -4.14
C ALA A 253 -12.53 -15.53 -2.62
N ARG A 254 -12.13 -16.62 -1.98
CA ARG A 254 -12.31 -16.81 -0.54
C ARG A 254 -10.97 -17.15 0.13
N VAL A 255 -10.64 -16.42 1.17
CA VAL A 255 -9.51 -16.70 2.05
C VAL A 255 -10.07 -17.26 3.36
N SER A 256 -9.72 -18.49 3.70
CA SER A 256 -10.20 -19.12 4.95
C SER A 256 -9.59 -18.45 6.18
N LEU A 257 -10.25 -18.64 7.34
CA LEU A 257 -9.81 -18.09 8.62
C LEU A 257 -8.35 -18.45 8.93
N GLY A 258 -7.61 -17.53 9.53
CA GLY A 258 -6.22 -17.71 9.95
C GLY A 258 -5.22 -17.98 8.82
N SER A 259 -5.62 -17.86 7.56
CA SER A 259 -4.71 -18.11 6.43
C SER A 259 -3.69 -16.98 6.25
N VAL A 260 -2.46 -17.35 5.86
CA VAL A 260 -1.41 -16.41 5.47
C VAL A 260 -1.23 -16.46 3.95
N VAL A 261 -1.67 -15.38 3.27
CA VAL A 261 -1.66 -15.26 1.82
C VAL A 261 -0.40 -14.53 1.37
N THR A 262 0.51 -15.24 0.71
CA THR A 262 1.80 -14.73 0.23
C THR A 262 1.93 -14.71 -1.29
N LYS A 263 0.90 -15.17 -2.01
CA LYS A 263 0.82 -15.21 -3.47
C LYS A 263 -0.56 -14.77 -3.93
N ASP A 264 -0.66 -14.32 -5.16
CA ASP A 264 -1.94 -13.95 -5.78
C ASP A 264 -2.95 -15.11 -5.73
N VAL A 265 -4.21 -14.76 -5.48
CA VAL A 265 -5.33 -15.72 -5.45
C VAL A 265 -6.21 -15.48 -6.68
N PRO A 266 -6.34 -16.44 -7.59
CA PRO A 266 -7.21 -16.32 -8.75
C PRO A 266 -8.69 -16.10 -8.38
N ALA A 267 -9.46 -15.52 -9.31
CA ALA A 267 -10.90 -15.30 -9.14
C ALA A 267 -11.65 -16.62 -8.85
N GLY A 268 -12.61 -16.55 -7.92
CA GLY A 268 -13.44 -17.68 -7.49
C GLY A 268 -12.72 -18.78 -6.72
N GLN A 269 -11.41 -18.68 -6.51
CA GLN A 269 -10.68 -19.71 -5.75
C GLN A 269 -10.82 -19.53 -4.24
N THR A 270 -10.80 -20.66 -3.54
CA THR A 270 -10.69 -20.71 -2.08
C THR A 270 -9.28 -21.16 -1.70
N VAL A 271 -8.62 -20.37 -0.84
CA VAL A 271 -7.32 -20.69 -0.25
C VAL A 271 -7.45 -20.90 1.25
N THR A 272 -6.69 -21.85 1.78
CA THR A 272 -6.82 -22.32 3.17
C THR A 272 -5.46 -22.68 3.75
N GLY A 273 -5.26 -22.43 5.05
CA GLY A 273 -4.04 -22.85 5.75
C GLY A 273 -4.16 -22.77 7.27
N ASN A 274 -3.18 -23.41 7.95
CA ASN A 274 -2.94 -23.29 9.41
C ASN A 274 -4.10 -23.73 10.33
N PHE A 275 -4.76 -24.87 10.06
CA PHE A 275 -5.69 -25.44 11.04
C PHE A 275 -4.96 -26.07 12.21
N ALA A 276 -5.48 -25.85 13.42
CA ALA A 276 -5.00 -26.53 14.61
C ALA A 276 -5.27 -28.05 14.52
N ILE A 277 -4.26 -28.82 14.79
CA ILE A 277 -4.33 -30.31 14.90
C ILE A 277 -3.65 -30.70 16.19
N ASP A 278 -3.80 -31.99 16.58
CA ASP A 278 -3.08 -32.55 17.72
C ASP A 278 -1.57 -32.24 17.64
N HIS A 279 -0.97 -31.86 18.78
CA HIS A 279 0.41 -31.37 18.84
C HIS A 279 1.41 -32.44 18.36
N ALA A 280 1.23 -33.68 18.74
CA ALA A 280 2.13 -34.76 18.33
C ALA A 280 2.04 -35.00 16.82
N ARG A 281 0.83 -34.91 16.25
CA ARG A 281 0.60 -34.98 14.80
C ARG A 281 1.21 -33.79 14.07
N PHE A 282 1.06 -32.58 14.61
CA PHE A 282 1.69 -31.39 14.06
C PHE A 282 3.21 -31.53 13.99
N MET A 283 3.86 -31.93 15.11
CA MET A 283 5.30 -32.13 15.18
C MET A 283 5.79 -33.23 14.24
N LYS A 284 5.01 -34.29 14.04
CA LYS A 284 5.33 -35.34 13.07
C LYS A 284 5.29 -34.80 11.63
N ASN A 285 4.25 -34.06 11.28
CA ASN A 285 4.11 -33.44 9.94
C ASN A 285 5.23 -32.41 9.66
N LEU A 286 5.56 -31.58 10.66
CA LEU A 286 6.64 -30.60 10.54
C LEU A 286 7.99 -31.27 10.30
N LYS A 287 8.34 -32.33 11.06
CA LYS A 287 9.58 -33.07 10.84
C LYS A 287 9.62 -33.72 9.46
N ALA A 288 8.53 -34.25 8.97
CA ALA A 288 8.46 -34.84 7.64
C ALA A 288 8.71 -33.79 6.54
N SER A 289 8.08 -32.62 6.65
CA SER A 289 8.26 -31.54 5.66
C SER A 289 9.67 -30.95 5.67
N VAL A 290 10.33 -30.84 6.84
CA VAL A 290 11.73 -30.39 6.94
C VAL A 290 12.66 -31.41 6.29
N LEU A 291 12.49 -32.71 6.56
CA LEU A 291 13.31 -33.76 5.95
C LEU A 291 13.13 -33.84 4.42
N GLU A 292 11.93 -33.61 3.92
CA GLU A 292 11.69 -33.52 2.47
C GLU A 292 12.36 -32.28 1.84
N ALA A 293 12.40 -31.14 2.52
CA ALA A 293 13.10 -29.95 2.08
C ALA A 293 14.63 -30.19 1.99
N ASP A 294 15.23 -30.74 3.07
CA ASP A 294 16.65 -31.05 3.13
C ASP A 294 17.06 -32.08 2.05
N SER A 295 16.18 -33.02 1.70
CA SER A 295 16.44 -33.99 0.63
C SER A 295 16.39 -33.40 -0.77
N ARG A 296 15.62 -32.31 -0.98
CA ARG A 296 15.59 -31.59 -2.27
C ARG A 296 16.79 -30.69 -2.47
N ASP A 297 17.29 -30.06 -1.40
CA ASP A 297 18.48 -29.22 -1.46
C ASP A 297 19.77 -30.02 -1.69
N ASN A 298 19.75 -31.32 -1.41
CA ASN A 298 20.85 -32.25 -1.70
C ASN A 298 20.78 -32.90 -3.11
N CYS A 299 19.83 -32.49 -3.95
CA CYS A 299 19.78 -32.95 -5.34
C CYS A 299 20.86 -32.17 -6.14
N PRO A 300 21.86 -32.84 -6.79
CA PRO A 300 22.84 -32.14 -7.60
C PRO A 300 22.13 -31.37 -8.73
N PRO A 301 22.63 -30.19 -9.13
CA PRO A 301 22.03 -29.43 -10.21
C PRO A 301 21.96 -30.31 -11.48
N PRO A 302 20.92 -30.13 -12.31
CA PRO A 302 20.80 -30.90 -13.55
C PRO A 302 22.05 -30.68 -14.39
N VAL A 303 22.69 -31.79 -14.78
CA VAL A 303 23.80 -31.77 -15.69
C VAL A 303 23.31 -31.22 -17.02
N ASP A 304 23.79 -30.03 -17.40
CA ASP A 304 23.55 -29.50 -18.74
C ASP A 304 24.02 -30.52 -19.76
N LYS A 305 23.08 -31.15 -20.44
CA LYS A 305 23.38 -31.88 -21.66
C LYS A 305 23.72 -30.85 -22.73
N GLN A 306 25.03 -30.64 -22.94
CA GLN A 306 25.55 -30.09 -24.18
C GLN A 306 25.27 -31.14 -25.28
N ASP A 307 24.39 -30.76 -26.21
CA ASP A 307 24.43 -31.20 -27.62
C ASP A 307 23.82 -30.09 -28.50
#